data_4d78513fe38146f8ec5ac547adbad433
#
_entry.id   4d78513fe38146f8ec5ac547adbad433
#
_cell.length_a   1.000
_cell.length_b   1.000
_cell.length_c   1.000
_cell.angle_alpha   90.00
_cell.angle_beta   90.00
_cell.angle_gamma   90.00
#
_symmetry.space_group_name_H-M   'P 1'
#
loop_
_entity.id
_entity.type
_entity.pdbx_description
1 polymer ?
#
loop_
_entity_poly.entity_id
_entity_poly.type
_entity_poly.pdbx_seq_one_letter_code
_entity_poly.pdbx_strand_id
1 'polypeptide(L)'
;MKPAIMQKASVHTLFFWGGLLICLLPLMVCDYIVTADGPCHLYNSKVLVRWLIDGQGAFFHPWLQLNQYIDPNWITNAIQIPLLKVLPVIWAEKLFFAIYLLGFAFGFQKVVDEVNPSSRFLA
;
A
#
# COMPACT_ATOMS: atom_id res chain seq x y z
N MET A 1 9.79 8.08 40.82
CA MET A 1 9.03 9.00 39.96
C MET A 1 9.09 8.48 38.51
N LYS A 2 8.24 7.52 38.11
CA LYS A 2 8.17 6.96 36.73
C LYS A 2 6.77 7.01 36.05
N PRO A 3 5.72 7.65 36.56
CA PRO A 3 4.42 7.48 35.92
C PRO A 3 4.15 8.43 34.73
N ALA A 4 4.73 9.62 34.70
CA ALA A 4 4.37 10.63 33.68
C ALA A 4 4.91 10.32 32.27
N ILE A 5 6.08 9.70 32.15
CA ILE A 5 6.68 9.36 30.84
C ILE A 5 5.97 8.16 30.21
N MET A 6 5.62 7.15 31.01
CA MET A 6 4.84 6.00 30.53
C MET A 6 3.41 6.39 30.10
N GLN A 7 2.78 7.32 30.80
CA GLN A 7 1.42 7.76 30.49
C GLN A 7 1.37 8.57 29.18
N LYS A 8 2.37 9.43 28.92
CA LYS A 8 2.48 10.16 27.64
C LYS A 8 2.71 9.21 26.44
N ALA A 9 3.61 8.25 26.58
CA ALA A 9 3.86 7.25 25.51
C ALA A 9 2.57 6.47 25.14
N SER A 10 1.75 6.10 26.13
CA SER A 10 0.47 5.42 25.90
C SER A 10 -0.55 6.27 25.13
N VAL A 11 -0.66 7.55 25.45
CA VAL A 11 -1.59 8.47 24.77
C VAL A 11 -1.18 8.68 23.30
N HIS A 12 0.11 8.90 23.01
CA HIS A 12 0.60 9.04 21.63
C HIS A 12 0.39 7.76 20.82
N THR A 13 0.67 6.61 21.41
CA THR A 13 0.41 5.31 20.77
C THR A 13 -1.07 5.14 20.45
N LEU A 14 -1.96 5.55 21.34
CA LEU A 14 -3.40 5.50 21.10
C LEU A 14 -3.83 6.42 19.94
N PHE A 15 -3.31 7.65 19.86
CA PHE A 15 -3.58 8.57 18.76
C PHE A 15 -3.04 8.07 17.43
N PHE A 16 -1.83 7.52 17.41
CA PHE A 16 -1.26 6.93 16.21
C PHE A 16 -2.13 5.79 15.66
N TRP A 17 -2.45 4.81 16.48
CA TRP A 17 -3.30 3.69 16.09
C TRP A 17 -4.73 4.12 15.74
N GLY A 18 -5.29 5.05 16.50
CA GLY A 18 -6.62 5.62 16.22
C GLY A 18 -6.66 6.34 14.87
N GLY A 19 -5.66 7.19 14.58
CA GLY A 19 -5.53 7.87 13.31
C GLY A 19 -5.36 6.88 12.14
N LEU A 20 -4.51 5.87 12.32
CA LEU A 20 -4.29 4.84 11.32
C LEU A 20 -5.57 4.03 11.04
N LEU A 21 -6.34 3.68 12.07
CA LEU A 21 -7.64 3.02 11.89
C LEU A 21 -8.64 3.89 11.13
N ILE A 22 -8.68 5.19 11.42
CA ILE A 22 -9.53 6.15 10.68
C ILE A 22 -9.12 6.21 9.22
N CYS A 23 -7.81 6.23 8.91
CA CYS A 23 -7.30 6.22 7.53
C CYS A 23 -7.60 4.90 6.80
N LEU A 24 -7.66 3.77 7.49
CA LEU A 24 -8.00 2.48 6.92
C LEU A 24 -9.52 2.28 6.71
N LEU A 25 -10.35 3.05 7.44
CA LEU A 25 -11.80 2.89 7.41
C LEU A 25 -12.40 3.04 6.00
N PRO A 26 -12.01 4.02 5.16
CA PRO A 26 -12.51 4.13 3.78
C PRO A 26 -12.24 2.86 2.95
N LEU A 27 -11.12 2.16 3.17
CA LEU A 27 -10.81 0.91 2.47
C LEU A 27 -11.81 -0.20 2.80
N MET A 28 -12.41 -0.14 3.98
CA MET A 28 -13.39 -1.15 4.42
C MET A 28 -14.82 -0.80 3.97
N VAL A 29 -15.16 0.49 3.98
CA VAL A 29 -16.54 0.96 3.75
C VAL A 29 -16.84 1.20 2.27
N CYS A 30 -15.87 1.74 1.50
CA CYS A 30 -16.06 2.03 0.09
C CYS A 30 -15.87 0.79 -0.77
N ASP A 31 -16.72 0.58 -1.76
CA ASP A 31 -16.58 -0.51 -2.72
C ASP A 31 -15.36 -0.28 -3.63
N TYR A 32 -15.12 0.97 -4.00
CA TYR A 32 -14.00 1.37 -4.87
C TYR A 32 -13.19 2.49 -4.23
N ILE A 33 -11.88 2.45 -4.47
CA ILE A 33 -10.95 3.49 -4.04
C ILE A 33 -10.66 4.38 -5.24
N VAL A 34 -11.06 5.64 -5.16
CA VAL A 34 -10.84 6.62 -6.23
C VAL A 34 -9.47 7.26 -6.03
N THR A 35 -8.53 6.87 -6.88
CA THR A 35 -7.19 7.48 -6.97
C THR A 35 -6.91 7.87 -8.42
N ALA A 36 -6.01 8.84 -8.65
CA ALA A 36 -5.69 9.31 -9.99
C ALA A 36 -5.16 8.17 -10.89
N ASP A 37 -4.16 7.43 -10.41
CA ASP A 37 -3.43 6.43 -11.20
C ASP A 37 -3.67 4.97 -10.77
N GLY A 38 -4.38 4.76 -9.66
CA GLY A 38 -4.65 3.42 -9.12
C GLY A 38 -5.27 2.45 -10.11
N PRO A 39 -6.34 2.83 -10.82
CA PRO A 39 -6.95 1.97 -11.83
C PRO A 39 -6.00 1.58 -12.96
N CYS A 40 -5.11 2.48 -13.40
CA CYS A 40 -4.11 2.19 -14.42
C CYS A 40 -3.08 1.16 -13.94
N HIS A 41 -2.59 1.31 -12.72
CA HIS A 41 -1.63 0.37 -12.13
C HIS A 41 -2.28 -1.00 -11.91
N LEU A 42 -3.51 -1.03 -11.42
CA LEU A 42 -4.27 -2.26 -11.22
C LEU A 42 -4.53 -2.98 -12.55
N TYR A 43 -4.92 -2.24 -13.60
CA TYR A 43 -5.10 -2.77 -14.94
C TYR A 43 -3.80 -3.36 -15.49
N ASN A 44 -2.69 -2.62 -15.41
CA ASN A 44 -1.38 -3.07 -15.87
C ASN A 44 -0.95 -4.35 -15.13
N SER A 45 -1.10 -4.39 -13.81
CA SER A 45 -0.81 -5.57 -13.01
C SER A 45 -1.67 -6.77 -13.43
N LYS A 46 -2.96 -6.55 -13.74
CA LYS A 46 -3.86 -7.59 -14.23
C LYS A 46 -3.47 -8.11 -15.62
N VAL A 47 -3.05 -7.22 -16.50
CA VAL A 47 -2.50 -7.60 -17.82
C VAL A 47 -1.24 -8.44 -17.65
N LEU A 48 -0.32 -8.03 -16.77
CA LEU A 48 0.90 -8.78 -16.49
C LEU A 48 0.62 -10.18 -15.90
N VAL A 49 -0.37 -10.31 -15.01
CA VAL A 49 -0.81 -11.62 -14.52
C VAL A 49 -1.25 -12.51 -15.67
N ARG A 50 -2.14 -12.02 -16.55
CA ARG A 50 -2.64 -12.79 -17.70
C ARG A 50 -1.54 -13.12 -18.68
N TRP A 51 -0.63 -12.18 -18.93
CA TRP A 51 0.45 -12.36 -19.88
C TRP A 51 1.50 -13.36 -19.40
N LEU A 52 2.06 -13.12 -18.22
CA LEU A 52 3.23 -13.83 -17.71
C LEU A 52 2.87 -15.13 -16.98
N ILE A 53 1.72 -15.16 -16.32
CA ILE A 53 1.35 -16.25 -15.43
C ILE A 53 0.30 -17.16 -16.07
N ASP A 54 -0.72 -16.57 -16.69
CA ASP A 54 -1.84 -17.35 -17.29
C ASP A 54 -1.55 -17.73 -18.75
N GLY A 55 -0.38 -17.37 -19.30
CA GLY A 55 0.07 -17.77 -20.64
C GLY A 55 -0.68 -17.10 -21.81
N GLN A 56 -1.41 -16.01 -21.55
CA GLN A 56 -2.20 -15.32 -22.57
C GLN A 56 -1.41 -14.26 -23.36
N GLY A 57 -0.08 -14.36 -23.42
CA GLY A 57 0.78 -13.40 -24.11
C GLY A 57 0.41 -13.20 -25.58
N ALA A 58 0.08 -14.27 -26.31
CA ALA A 58 -0.32 -14.19 -27.71
C ALA A 58 -1.54 -13.28 -27.97
N PHE A 59 -2.47 -13.19 -27.01
CA PHE A 59 -3.63 -12.29 -27.10
C PHE A 59 -3.22 -10.81 -27.03
N PHE A 60 -2.20 -10.49 -26.22
CA PHE A 60 -1.77 -9.09 -25.98
C PHE A 60 -0.73 -8.60 -27.01
N HIS A 61 0.06 -9.49 -27.61
CA HIS A 61 1.15 -9.14 -28.53
C HIS A 61 0.80 -8.17 -29.66
N PRO A 62 -0.41 -8.22 -30.27
CA PRO A 62 -0.77 -7.25 -31.31
C PRO A 62 -0.89 -5.81 -30.81
N TRP A 63 -1.13 -5.60 -29.51
CA TRP A 63 -1.47 -4.31 -28.92
C TRP A 63 -0.48 -3.79 -27.90
N LEU A 64 0.25 -4.69 -27.26
CA LEU A 64 1.14 -4.38 -26.15
C LEU A 64 2.50 -5.07 -26.33
N GLN A 65 3.52 -4.43 -25.78
CA GLN A 65 4.85 -5.01 -25.66
C GLN A 65 5.29 -4.91 -24.19
N LEU A 66 5.94 -5.97 -23.69
CA LEU A 66 6.57 -5.91 -22.38
C LEU A 66 7.77 -4.98 -22.42
N ASN A 67 7.79 -4.01 -21.50
CA ASN A 67 8.96 -3.18 -21.33
C ASN A 67 10.15 -4.04 -20.86
N GLN A 68 11.30 -3.86 -21.50
CA GLN A 68 12.54 -4.56 -21.15
C GLN A 68 13.27 -3.90 -19.96
N TYR A 69 12.84 -2.71 -19.57
CA TYR A 69 13.42 -1.95 -18.48
C TYR A 69 12.48 -1.90 -17.28
N ILE A 70 13.07 -1.83 -16.09
CA ILE A 70 12.31 -1.65 -14.85
C ILE A 70 11.91 -0.19 -14.75
N ASP A 71 10.61 0.10 -14.84
CA ASP A 71 10.06 1.43 -14.61
C ASP A 71 10.07 1.82 -13.12
N PRO A 72 10.14 3.12 -12.79
CA PRO A 72 10.12 3.57 -11.39
C PRO A 72 8.92 3.05 -10.58
N ASN A 73 7.78 2.84 -11.22
CA ASN A 73 6.55 2.34 -10.58
C ASN A 73 6.44 0.81 -10.50
N TRP A 74 7.52 0.08 -10.79
CA TRP A 74 7.49 -1.39 -10.85
C TRP A 74 7.15 -2.05 -9.52
N ILE A 75 7.45 -1.41 -8.40
CA ILE A 75 7.14 -1.92 -7.06
C ILE A 75 5.63 -2.14 -6.86
N THR A 76 4.79 -1.30 -7.45
CA THR A 76 3.34 -1.47 -7.44
C THR A 76 2.93 -2.80 -8.08
N ASN A 77 3.48 -3.09 -9.27
CA ASN A 77 3.23 -4.36 -9.96
C ASN A 77 3.76 -5.55 -9.16
N ALA A 78 4.95 -5.43 -8.56
CA ALA A 78 5.56 -6.50 -7.76
C ALA A 78 4.68 -6.90 -6.56
N ILE A 79 3.96 -5.94 -5.96
CA ILE A 79 3.04 -6.21 -4.85
C ILE A 79 1.66 -6.66 -5.37
N GLN A 80 1.12 -6.01 -6.39
CA GLN A 80 -0.23 -6.30 -6.88
C GLN A 80 -0.33 -7.64 -7.61
N ILE A 81 0.69 -8.06 -8.37
CA ILE A 81 0.67 -9.33 -9.11
C ILE A 81 0.38 -10.54 -8.20
N PRO A 82 1.13 -10.79 -7.12
CA PRO A 82 0.82 -11.90 -6.22
C PRO A 82 -0.54 -11.75 -5.55
N LEU A 83 -0.96 -10.54 -5.19
CA LEU A 83 -2.29 -10.32 -4.60
C LEU A 83 -3.41 -10.68 -5.59
N LEU A 84 -3.28 -10.30 -6.86
CA LEU A 84 -4.25 -10.59 -7.92
C LEU A 84 -4.34 -12.07 -8.29
N LYS A 85 -3.34 -12.87 -7.92
CA LYS A 85 -3.38 -14.35 -8.09
C LYS A 85 -4.23 -15.04 -7.04
N VAL A 86 -4.32 -14.49 -5.84
CA VAL A 86 -4.97 -15.14 -4.69
C VAL A 86 -6.27 -14.45 -4.27
N LEU A 87 -6.47 -13.20 -4.67
CA LEU A 87 -7.61 -12.38 -4.24
C LEU A 87 -8.41 -11.86 -5.45
N PRO A 88 -9.72 -11.66 -5.29
CA PRO A 88 -10.51 -10.85 -6.22
C PRO A 88 -9.92 -9.44 -6.35
N VAL A 89 -10.09 -8.83 -7.54
CA VAL A 89 -9.46 -7.54 -7.90
C VAL A 89 -9.69 -6.46 -6.84
N ILE A 90 -10.92 -6.30 -6.35
CA ILE A 90 -11.28 -5.30 -5.33
C ILE A 90 -10.49 -5.52 -4.04
N TRP A 91 -10.38 -6.76 -3.57
CA TRP A 91 -9.66 -7.09 -2.34
C TRP A 91 -8.14 -6.96 -2.50
N ALA A 92 -7.60 -7.31 -3.67
CA ALA A 92 -6.20 -7.11 -3.99
C ALA A 92 -5.83 -5.62 -3.95
N GLU A 93 -6.67 -4.74 -4.51
CA GLU A 93 -6.51 -3.29 -4.47
C GLU A 93 -6.58 -2.75 -3.05
N LYS A 94 -7.62 -3.11 -2.28
CA LYS A 94 -7.79 -2.69 -0.88
C LYS A 94 -6.60 -3.10 -0.02
N LEU A 95 -6.13 -4.34 -0.17
CA LEU A 95 -4.98 -4.83 0.58
C LEU A 95 -3.68 -4.12 0.17
N PHE A 96 -3.50 -3.85 -1.12
CA PHE A 96 -2.38 -3.04 -1.61
C PHE A 96 -2.34 -1.67 -0.95
N PHE A 97 -3.47 -0.95 -0.90
CA PHE A 97 -3.54 0.36 -0.24
C PHE A 97 -3.35 0.26 1.28
N ALA A 98 -3.86 -0.79 1.92
CA ALA A 98 -3.61 -1.01 3.34
C ALA A 98 -2.11 -1.22 3.62
N ILE A 99 -1.41 -2.03 2.82
CA ILE A 99 0.05 -2.22 2.91
C ILE A 99 0.79 -0.90 2.70
N TYR A 100 0.38 -0.10 1.72
CA TYR A 100 0.97 1.21 1.45
C TYR A 100 0.80 2.16 2.64
N LEU A 101 -0.41 2.31 3.18
CA LEU A 101 -0.69 3.17 4.34
C LEU A 101 0.08 2.73 5.58
N LEU A 102 0.10 1.44 5.88
CA LEU A 102 0.85 0.90 7.00
C LEU A 102 2.35 1.12 6.83
N GLY A 103 2.88 0.79 5.65
CA GLY A 103 4.31 0.98 5.33
C GLY A 103 4.73 2.45 5.44
N PHE A 104 3.89 3.37 4.94
CA PHE A 104 4.14 4.80 5.04
C PHE A 104 4.11 5.28 6.49
N ALA A 105 3.07 4.92 7.26
CA ALA A 105 2.92 5.35 8.65
C ALA A 105 4.09 4.85 9.53
N PHE A 106 4.44 3.57 9.43
CA PHE A 106 5.56 3.01 10.20
C PHE A 106 6.92 3.52 9.72
N GLY A 107 7.09 3.68 8.41
CA GLY A 107 8.32 4.26 7.84
C GLY A 107 8.52 5.69 8.31
N PHE A 108 7.48 6.52 8.26
CA PHE A 108 7.52 7.90 8.73
C PHE A 108 7.80 7.98 10.23
N GLN A 109 7.13 7.15 11.05
CA GLN A 109 7.39 7.08 12.47
C GLN A 109 8.87 6.75 12.78
N LYS A 110 9.45 5.79 12.05
CA LYS A 110 10.85 5.45 12.19
C LYS A 110 11.79 6.60 11.83
N VAL A 111 11.50 7.33 10.76
CA VAL A 111 12.29 8.51 10.38
C VAL A 111 12.24 9.58 11.47
N VAL A 112 11.06 9.86 12.03
CA VAL A 112 10.91 10.81 13.13
C VAL A 112 11.67 10.35 14.39
N ASP A 113 11.62 9.06 14.71
CA ASP A 113 12.35 8.49 15.86
C ASP A 113 13.87 8.65 15.71
N GLU A 114 14.41 8.52 14.51
CA GLU A 114 15.85 8.67 14.24
C GLU A 114 16.30 10.14 14.23
N VAL A 115 15.49 11.02 13.63
CA VAL A 115 15.85 12.45 13.47
C VAL A 115 15.66 13.21 14.78
N ASN A 116 14.58 12.98 15.47
CA ASN A 116 14.26 13.65 16.73
C ASN A 116 13.35 12.79 17.63
N PRO A 117 13.93 11.94 18.47
CA PRO A 117 13.18 11.06 19.37
C PRO A 117 12.20 11.79 20.31
N SER A 118 12.48 13.07 20.63
CA SER A 118 11.62 13.89 21.46
C SER A 118 10.34 14.35 20.75
N SER A 119 10.31 14.29 19.41
CA SER A 119 9.20 14.69 18.57
C SER A 119 8.39 13.51 18.03
N ARG A 120 8.54 12.32 18.62
CA ARG A 120 7.81 11.09 18.23
C ARG A 120 6.29 11.25 18.18
N PHE A 121 5.76 12.24 18.90
CA PHE A 121 4.32 12.57 18.90
C PHE A 121 3.85 13.25 17.59
N LEU A 122 4.76 13.63 16.70
CA LEU A 122 4.43 14.23 15.40
C LEU A 122 4.27 13.20 14.28
N ALA A 123 4.62 11.95 14.53
CA ALA A 123 4.43 10.82 13.61
C ALA A 123 3.10 10.14 13.87
#